data_a0d149df49bc57c7aef008e8734dc962
#
_entry.id   a0d149df49bc57c7aef008e8734dc962
#
_cell.length_a   1.000
_cell.length_b   1.000
_cell.length_c   1.000
_cell.angle_alpha   90.00
_cell.angle_beta   90.00
_cell.angle_gamma   90.00
#
_symmetry.space_group_name_H-M   'P 1'
#
loop_
_entity.id
_entity.type
_entity.pdbx_description
1 polymer ?
#
loop_
_entity_poly.entity_id
_entity_poly.type
_entity_poly.pdbx_seq_one_letter_code
_entity_poly.pdbx_strand_id
1 'polypeptide(L)'
;MSVILELTRQITAEVIAPAAAAVDAERRYPKESMQALGKAGLFGLLVPKELGGLGGNLADLSAVTETIAAACGSTAMCFLMHNCATAVVAAKATPEQQERYLRPIARGEKLGTLAFSETGTGAHFYAPEIKAEPEAGQFVLNGKKSFVTNGDEADFVIVIANASSPGLGTDMFIVDTDAPGLRFDGVWDGIGLSGNNSIALFLERVKVSAGQLVGAEGDGMGLVFQVVAPTFILGVAGVNAGIARGAYETALRHAQTRKYADGRGLAELQAIQFYLSDMFGGVESASLFVSNAAAKAVRGDADAILHVMQSKVQASEQAIRVTNIAMQVCGGQGYTKALPTERYLRDARAGAVMAPTTEVLKEWIGKSVAGVPLF
;
A
#
# COMPACT_ATOMS: atom_id res chain seq x y z
N MET A 1 -0.04 -18.60 -15.54
CA MET A 1 0.23 -17.81 -14.32
C MET A 1 1.49 -17.01 -14.59
N SER A 2 1.57 -15.72 -14.22
CA SER A 2 2.80 -14.95 -14.50
C SER A 2 3.95 -15.40 -13.59
N VAL A 3 5.17 -15.37 -14.11
CA VAL A 3 6.39 -15.70 -13.33
C VAL A 3 6.50 -14.84 -12.07
N ILE A 4 6.03 -13.58 -12.14
CA ILE A 4 6.00 -12.65 -11.01
C ILE A 4 5.15 -13.20 -9.85
N LEU A 5 3.95 -13.71 -10.15
CA LEU A 5 3.05 -14.25 -9.11
C LEU A 5 3.54 -15.57 -8.53
N GLU A 6 4.15 -16.44 -9.35
CA GLU A 6 4.76 -17.68 -8.88
C GLU A 6 5.85 -17.37 -7.84
N LEU A 7 6.78 -16.50 -8.21
CA LEU A 7 7.86 -16.04 -7.32
C LEU A 7 7.32 -15.38 -6.05
N THR A 8 6.29 -14.53 -6.17
CA THR A 8 5.66 -13.88 -5.02
C THR A 8 5.05 -14.91 -4.07
N ARG A 9 4.35 -15.93 -4.58
CA ARG A 9 3.78 -17.00 -3.75
C ARG A 9 4.84 -17.80 -3.03
N GLN A 10 5.93 -18.14 -3.70
CA GLN A 10 7.05 -18.86 -3.09
C GLN A 10 7.61 -18.06 -1.91
N ILE A 11 7.98 -16.77 -2.12
CA ILE A 11 8.52 -15.91 -1.06
C ILE A 11 7.49 -15.73 0.07
N THR A 12 6.21 -15.59 -0.28
CA THR A 12 5.14 -15.46 0.72
C THR A 12 5.06 -16.70 1.60
N ALA A 13 5.13 -17.90 1.03
CA ALA A 13 5.06 -19.14 1.78
C ALA A 13 6.32 -19.40 2.61
N GLU A 14 7.51 -19.17 2.04
CA GLU A 14 8.79 -19.55 2.65
C GLU A 14 9.33 -18.52 3.64
N VAL A 15 9.02 -17.23 3.46
CA VAL A 15 9.61 -16.13 4.26
C VAL A 15 8.55 -15.30 4.96
N ILE A 16 7.54 -14.78 4.22
CA ILE A 16 6.62 -13.79 4.77
C ILE A 16 5.64 -14.42 5.78
N ALA A 17 5.03 -15.55 5.44
CA ALA A 17 4.07 -16.21 6.32
C ALA A 17 4.69 -16.66 7.65
N PRO A 18 5.89 -17.29 7.68
CA PRO A 18 6.57 -17.63 8.93
C PRO A 18 6.90 -16.43 9.81
N ALA A 19 7.26 -15.27 9.22
CA ALA A 19 7.64 -14.07 9.95
C ALA A 19 6.44 -13.25 10.48
N ALA A 20 5.25 -13.41 9.88
CA ALA A 20 4.13 -12.51 10.05
C ALA A 20 3.63 -12.35 11.50
N ALA A 21 3.67 -13.42 12.31
CA ALA A 21 3.28 -13.38 13.71
C ALA A 21 4.24 -12.54 14.56
N ALA A 22 5.55 -12.69 14.34
CA ALA A 22 6.59 -11.92 15.03
C ALA A 22 6.57 -10.44 14.62
N VAL A 23 6.40 -10.16 13.32
CA VAL A 23 6.25 -8.79 12.79
C VAL A 23 5.13 -8.03 13.50
N ASP A 24 3.98 -8.67 13.70
CA ASP A 24 2.84 -8.05 14.40
C ASP A 24 3.07 -7.94 15.91
N ALA A 25 3.47 -9.03 16.56
CA ALA A 25 3.59 -9.10 18.01
C ALA A 25 4.70 -8.20 18.56
N GLU A 26 5.81 -8.09 17.86
CA GLU A 26 6.98 -7.28 18.22
C GLU A 26 6.91 -5.85 17.64
N ARG A 27 5.89 -5.55 16.82
CA ARG A 27 5.75 -4.29 16.09
C ARG A 27 7.01 -3.93 15.30
N ARG A 28 7.71 -4.93 14.79
CA ARG A 28 8.96 -4.74 14.08
C ARG A 28 8.78 -4.66 12.58
N TYR A 29 9.63 -3.88 11.95
CA TYR A 29 9.70 -3.82 10.50
C TYR A 29 9.96 -5.22 9.89
N PRO A 30 9.29 -5.62 8.80
CA PRO A 30 9.43 -6.95 8.19
C PRO A 30 10.70 -7.06 7.34
N LYS A 31 11.87 -6.82 7.93
CA LYS A 31 13.15 -6.66 7.25
C LYS A 31 13.51 -7.86 6.39
N GLU A 32 13.39 -9.07 6.94
CA GLU A 32 13.65 -10.32 6.20
C GLU A 32 12.74 -10.50 5.00
N SER A 33 11.46 -10.13 5.13
CA SER A 33 10.48 -10.21 4.06
C SER A 33 10.79 -9.21 2.94
N MET A 34 11.08 -7.96 3.30
CA MET A 34 11.44 -6.92 2.32
C MET A 34 12.76 -7.23 1.61
N GLN A 35 13.76 -7.75 2.33
CA GLN A 35 15.01 -8.20 1.73
C GLN A 35 14.81 -9.38 0.76
N ALA A 36 13.94 -10.33 1.09
CA ALA A 36 13.63 -11.44 0.19
C ALA A 36 12.95 -10.96 -1.09
N LEU A 37 11.98 -10.03 -0.98
CA LEU A 37 11.33 -9.40 -2.13
C LEU A 37 12.33 -8.61 -2.99
N GLY A 38 13.23 -7.84 -2.38
CA GLY A 38 14.28 -7.10 -3.08
C GLY A 38 15.25 -8.03 -3.83
N LYS A 39 15.80 -9.05 -3.14
CA LYS A 39 16.71 -10.05 -3.74
C LYS A 39 16.10 -10.81 -4.92
N ALA A 40 14.79 -10.98 -4.91
CA ALA A 40 14.04 -11.60 -5.99
C ALA A 40 13.73 -10.62 -7.15
N GLY A 41 14.17 -9.36 -7.09
CA GLY A 41 13.92 -8.33 -8.09
C GLY A 41 12.52 -7.73 -8.05
N LEU A 42 11.67 -8.10 -7.06
CA LEU A 42 10.30 -7.61 -6.97
C LEU A 42 10.21 -6.12 -6.60
N PHE A 43 11.26 -5.52 -6.04
CA PHE A 43 11.34 -4.06 -5.89
C PHE A 43 11.26 -3.36 -7.25
N GLY A 44 11.83 -3.96 -8.29
CA GLY A 44 11.76 -3.49 -9.67
C GLY A 44 10.45 -3.80 -10.39
N LEU A 45 9.36 -4.15 -9.69
CA LEU A 45 8.10 -4.54 -10.32
C LEU A 45 7.62 -3.52 -11.35
N LEU A 46 7.60 -2.24 -10.99
CA LEU A 46 7.15 -1.15 -11.86
C LEU A 46 8.29 -0.41 -12.58
N VAL A 47 9.52 -0.87 -12.44
CA VAL A 47 10.65 -0.32 -13.19
C VAL A 47 10.62 -0.87 -14.62
N PRO A 48 10.81 -0.04 -15.66
CA PRO A 48 10.91 -0.47 -17.04
C PRO A 48 11.99 -1.54 -17.28
N LYS A 49 11.74 -2.46 -18.22
CA LYS A 49 12.67 -3.58 -18.52
C LYS A 49 14.02 -3.09 -19.03
N GLU A 50 14.06 -2.00 -19.79
CA GLU A 50 15.29 -1.37 -20.29
C GLU A 50 16.18 -0.82 -19.17
N LEU A 51 15.62 -0.59 -17.99
CA LEU A 51 16.35 -0.21 -16.78
C LEU A 51 16.65 -1.38 -15.84
N GLY A 52 16.35 -2.62 -16.29
CA GLY A 52 16.60 -3.84 -15.53
C GLY A 52 15.45 -4.29 -14.63
N GLY A 53 14.31 -3.60 -14.68
CA GLY A 53 13.12 -3.95 -13.91
C GLY A 53 12.27 -5.04 -14.55
N LEU A 54 11.15 -5.37 -13.92
CA LEU A 54 10.21 -6.39 -14.40
C LEU A 54 9.25 -5.85 -15.46
N GLY A 55 9.09 -4.52 -15.58
CA GLY A 55 8.16 -3.89 -16.51
C GLY A 55 6.72 -4.29 -16.26
N GLY A 56 6.37 -4.55 -15.00
CA GLY A 56 5.02 -4.86 -14.57
C GLY A 56 4.11 -3.63 -14.58
N ASN A 57 2.85 -3.85 -14.30
CA ASN A 57 1.79 -2.84 -14.35
C ASN A 57 0.90 -2.88 -13.10
N LEU A 58 -0.18 -2.09 -13.10
CA LEU A 58 -1.10 -1.99 -11.96
C LEU A 58 -1.84 -3.30 -11.65
N ALA A 59 -2.05 -4.17 -12.65
CA ALA A 59 -2.65 -5.48 -12.44
C ALA A 59 -1.66 -6.43 -11.74
N ASP A 60 -0.39 -6.39 -12.13
CA ASP A 60 0.66 -7.13 -11.44
C ASP A 60 0.82 -6.65 -9.99
N LEU A 61 0.84 -5.32 -9.76
CA LEU A 61 0.96 -4.74 -8.43
C LEU A 61 -0.18 -5.17 -7.51
N SER A 62 -1.44 -5.06 -7.96
CA SER A 62 -2.60 -5.45 -7.15
C SER A 62 -2.59 -6.93 -6.80
N ALA A 63 -2.20 -7.79 -7.74
CA ALA A 63 -2.12 -9.23 -7.51
C ALA A 63 -0.95 -9.63 -6.58
N VAL A 64 0.19 -8.94 -6.68
CA VAL A 64 1.34 -9.14 -5.78
C VAL A 64 0.97 -8.70 -4.37
N THR A 65 0.37 -7.52 -4.20
CA THR A 65 -0.04 -7.02 -2.88
C THR A 65 -1.12 -7.91 -2.25
N GLU A 66 -2.09 -8.43 -3.02
CA GLU A 66 -3.07 -9.40 -2.54
C GLU A 66 -2.39 -10.67 -2.03
N THR A 67 -1.43 -11.21 -2.80
CA THR A 67 -0.71 -12.44 -2.44
C THR A 67 0.09 -12.26 -1.14
N ILE A 68 0.81 -11.16 -0.99
CA ILE A 68 1.61 -10.87 0.21
C ILE A 68 0.68 -10.64 1.42
N ALA A 69 -0.40 -9.87 1.24
CA ALA A 69 -1.30 -9.49 2.32
C ALA A 69 -2.10 -10.66 2.90
N ALA A 70 -2.32 -11.71 2.13
CA ALA A 70 -2.92 -12.94 2.63
C ALA A 70 -2.10 -13.57 3.78
N ALA A 71 -0.80 -13.31 3.83
CA ALA A 71 0.09 -13.72 4.92
C ALA A 71 0.38 -12.59 5.91
N CYS A 72 0.71 -11.38 5.41
CA CYS A 72 1.15 -10.25 6.24
C CYS A 72 0.75 -8.90 5.62
N GLY A 73 -0.25 -8.23 6.23
CA GLY A 73 -0.69 -6.89 5.81
C GLY A 73 0.41 -5.83 5.92
N SER A 74 1.24 -5.87 6.97
CA SER A 74 2.35 -4.94 7.16
C SER A 74 3.38 -5.02 6.02
N THR A 75 3.82 -6.23 5.66
CA THR A 75 4.77 -6.43 4.55
C THR A 75 4.18 -5.96 3.22
N ALA A 76 2.88 -6.23 2.98
CA ALA A 76 2.20 -5.79 1.77
C ALA A 76 2.13 -4.26 1.67
N MET A 77 1.88 -3.56 2.77
CA MET A 77 1.90 -2.08 2.80
C MET A 77 3.29 -1.51 2.59
N CYS A 78 4.33 -2.08 3.21
CA CYS A 78 5.72 -1.69 2.97
C CYS A 78 6.10 -1.82 1.49
N PHE A 79 5.75 -2.95 0.89
CA PHE A 79 5.99 -3.21 -0.53
C PHE A 79 5.19 -2.26 -1.43
N LEU A 80 3.92 -1.99 -1.09
CA LEU A 80 3.09 -1.05 -1.85
C LEU A 80 3.68 0.35 -1.84
N MET A 81 4.06 0.87 -0.67
CA MET A 81 4.58 2.25 -0.58
C MET A 81 5.91 2.42 -1.31
N HIS A 82 6.75 1.38 -1.32
CA HIS A 82 7.93 1.33 -2.19
C HIS A 82 7.54 1.45 -3.68
N ASN A 83 6.56 0.68 -4.12
CA ASN A 83 6.12 0.72 -5.52
C ASN A 83 5.43 2.04 -5.89
N CYS A 84 4.74 2.70 -4.96
CA CYS A 84 4.21 4.04 -5.19
C CYS A 84 5.34 5.06 -5.44
N ALA A 85 6.40 5.03 -4.63
CA ALA A 85 7.57 5.87 -4.84
C ALA A 85 8.27 5.54 -6.18
N THR A 86 8.45 4.25 -6.47
CA THR A 86 9.02 3.77 -7.73
C THR A 86 8.22 4.25 -8.94
N ALA A 87 6.89 4.18 -8.88
CA ALA A 87 6.02 4.63 -9.97
C ALA A 87 6.17 6.13 -10.25
N VAL A 88 6.29 6.96 -9.19
CA VAL A 88 6.51 8.41 -9.35
C VAL A 88 7.84 8.67 -10.07
N VAL A 89 8.92 8.02 -9.63
CA VAL A 89 10.23 8.18 -10.28
C VAL A 89 10.17 7.68 -11.72
N ALA A 90 9.62 6.48 -11.97
CA ALA A 90 9.52 5.88 -13.29
C ALA A 90 8.71 6.73 -14.30
N ALA A 91 7.73 7.51 -13.82
CA ALA A 91 6.87 8.32 -14.69
C ALA A 91 7.60 9.49 -15.37
N LYS A 92 8.55 10.13 -14.68
CA LYS A 92 9.15 11.40 -15.12
C LYS A 92 10.67 11.48 -14.86
N ALA A 93 11.35 10.37 -14.58
CA ALA A 93 12.78 10.37 -14.24
C ALA A 93 13.67 10.90 -15.36
N THR A 94 14.60 11.81 -15.01
CA THR A 94 15.73 12.15 -15.87
C THR A 94 16.70 10.97 -16.00
N PRO A 95 17.61 10.95 -16.99
CA PRO A 95 18.63 9.90 -17.10
C PRO A 95 19.45 9.72 -15.81
N GLU A 96 19.81 10.82 -15.12
CA GLU A 96 20.54 10.78 -13.85
C GLU A 96 19.70 10.15 -12.74
N GLN A 97 18.40 10.46 -12.66
CA GLN A 97 17.49 9.85 -11.70
C GLN A 97 17.27 8.37 -12.00
N GLN A 98 17.22 7.96 -13.26
CA GLN A 98 17.14 6.55 -13.66
C GLN A 98 18.35 5.76 -13.16
N GLU A 99 19.57 6.28 -13.38
CA GLU A 99 20.79 5.63 -12.90
C GLU A 99 20.89 5.61 -11.37
N ARG A 100 20.51 6.69 -10.71
CA ARG A 100 20.64 6.83 -9.25
C ARG A 100 19.59 6.05 -8.46
N TYR A 101 18.36 5.91 -9.00
CA TYR A 101 17.24 5.31 -8.27
C TYR A 101 16.67 4.08 -8.96
N LEU A 102 16.26 4.14 -10.25
CA LEU A 102 15.51 3.05 -10.87
C LEU A 102 16.34 1.79 -11.07
N ARG A 103 17.60 1.91 -11.53
CA ARG A 103 18.48 0.75 -11.68
C ARG A 103 18.83 0.08 -10.35
N PRO A 104 19.18 0.81 -9.27
CA PRO A 104 19.35 0.19 -7.96
C PRO A 104 18.07 -0.45 -7.39
N ILE A 105 16.89 0.18 -7.60
CA ILE A 105 15.60 -0.42 -7.26
C ILE A 105 15.40 -1.75 -7.99
N ALA A 106 15.68 -1.78 -9.29
CA ALA A 106 15.56 -3.01 -10.10
C ALA A 106 16.44 -4.16 -9.58
N ARG A 107 17.60 -3.83 -9.01
CA ARG A 107 18.51 -4.81 -8.37
C ARG A 107 18.18 -5.12 -6.91
N GLY A 108 17.11 -4.49 -6.35
CA GLY A 108 16.72 -4.67 -4.94
C GLY A 108 17.64 -3.98 -3.93
N GLU A 109 18.44 -3.02 -4.37
CA GLU A 109 19.46 -2.31 -3.57
C GLU A 109 18.94 -1.02 -2.91
N LYS A 110 17.82 -0.46 -3.40
CA LYS A 110 17.20 0.75 -2.86
C LYS A 110 15.73 0.54 -2.56
N LEU A 111 15.31 1.01 -1.39
CA LEU A 111 13.93 1.05 -0.92
C LEU A 111 13.44 2.50 -0.91
N GLY A 112 12.34 2.78 -1.60
CA GLY A 112 11.69 4.09 -1.59
C GLY A 112 10.44 4.12 -0.74
N THR A 113 9.97 5.34 -0.42
CA THR A 113 8.65 5.57 0.18
C THR A 113 8.07 6.91 -0.22
N LEU A 114 6.79 7.15 0.14
CA LEU A 114 6.10 8.43 -0.05
C LEU A 114 5.89 9.15 1.29
N ALA A 115 6.04 10.47 1.29
CA ALA A 115 5.73 11.35 2.40
C ALA A 115 4.74 12.44 1.96
N PHE A 116 3.45 12.14 2.05
CA PHE A 116 2.35 13.01 1.60
C PHE A 116 1.58 13.62 2.77
N SER A 117 1.15 12.79 3.72
CA SER A 117 0.28 13.19 4.82
C SER A 117 0.93 14.21 5.74
N GLU A 118 0.17 15.23 6.13
CA GLU A 118 0.53 16.23 7.11
C GLU A 118 -0.59 16.38 8.15
N THR A 119 -0.31 16.97 9.29
CA THR A 119 -1.30 17.04 10.38
C THR A 119 -2.54 17.85 10.00
N GLY A 120 -2.38 18.92 9.21
CA GLY A 120 -3.45 19.82 8.79
C GLY A 120 -4.22 19.38 7.55
N THR A 121 -3.69 18.43 6.76
CA THR A 121 -4.30 18.06 5.46
C THR A 121 -5.46 17.09 5.57
N GLY A 122 -5.54 16.30 6.64
CA GLY A 122 -6.57 15.27 6.80
C GLY A 122 -6.66 14.34 5.60
N ALA A 123 -7.85 14.22 5.00
CA ALA A 123 -8.07 13.38 3.83
C ALA A 123 -7.59 14.02 2.50
N HIS A 124 -7.19 15.29 2.50
CA HIS A 124 -6.77 16.04 1.31
C HIS A 124 -5.25 15.87 1.06
N PHE A 125 -4.81 14.63 0.93
CA PHE A 125 -3.41 14.24 0.75
C PHE A 125 -2.69 14.94 -0.41
N TYR A 126 -3.44 15.54 -1.32
CA TYR A 126 -2.96 16.26 -2.50
C TYR A 126 -2.71 17.76 -2.26
N ALA A 127 -3.03 18.28 -1.06
CA ALA A 127 -2.88 19.71 -0.71
C ALA A 127 -1.86 19.86 0.44
N PRO A 128 -0.54 19.81 0.15
CA PRO A 128 0.49 19.90 1.19
C PRO A 128 0.54 21.29 1.82
N GLU A 129 0.96 21.36 3.09
CA GLU A 129 1.29 22.60 3.79
C GLU A 129 2.76 23.02 3.57
N ILE A 130 3.66 22.03 3.42
CA ILE A 130 5.08 22.23 3.13
C ILE A 130 5.24 23.02 1.82
N LYS A 131 6.15 23.99 1.81
CA LYS A 131 6.54 24.78 0.63
C LYS A 131 7.97 24.45 0.23
N ALA A 132 8.22 24.42 -1.07
CA ALA A 132 9.56 24.40 -1.63
C ALA A 132 10.05 25.86 -1.76
N GLU A 133 10.90 26.31 -0.83
CA GLU A 133 11.41 27.69 -0.82
C GLU A 133 12.68 27.76 -1.67
N PRO A 134 12.77 28.67 -2.70
CA PRO A 134 13.96 28.79 -3.52
C PRO A 134 15.09 29.44 -2.74
N GLU A 135 16.30 28.86 -2.76
CA GLU A 135 17.50 29.37 -2.14
C GLU A 135 18.73 29.06 -2.98
N ALA A 136 19.36 30.07 -3.56
CA ALA A 136 20.64 29.95 -4.30
C ALA A 136 20.65 28.86 -5.40
N GLY A 137 19.56 28.73 -6.17
CA GLY A 137 19.43 27.72 -7.25
C GLY A 137 19.06 26.31 -6.78
N GLN A 138 18.71 26.16 -5.54
CA GLN A 138 18.17 24.96 -4.91
C GLN A 138 16.80 25.26 -4.30
N PHE A 139 16.14 24.23 -3.78
CA PHE A 139 14.94 24.38 -2.94
C PHE A 139 15.26 23.97 -1.51
N VAL A 140 14.60 24.61 -0.55
CA VAL A 140 14.66 24.29 0.86
C VAL A 140 13.28 23.80 1.31
N LEU A 141 13.25 22.59 1.88
CA LEU A 141 12.03 22.00 2.44
C LEU A 141 12.06 22.10 3.96
N ASN A 142 10.97 22.65 4.53
CA ASN A 142 10.77 22.72 5.97
C ASN A 142 9.39 22.19 6.33
N GLY A 143 9.31 21.37 7.38
CA GLY A 143 8.04 20.92 7.94
C GLY A 143 8.06 19.48 8.42
N LYS A 144 6.86 18.92 8.59
CA LYS A 144 6.66 17.58 9.14
C LYS A 144 5.68 16.80 8.27
N LYS A 145 6.04 15.58 7.90
CA LYS A 145 5.14 14.61 7.31
C LYS A 145 4.75 13.54 8.34
N SER A 146 3.54 13.05 8.25
CA SER A 146 2.98 12.04 9.15
C SER A 146 2.81 10.72 8.42
N PHE A 147 2.84 9.61 9.18
CA PHE A 147 2.52 8.26 8.66
C PHE A 147 3.35 7.85 7.44
N VAL A 148 4.66 8.10 7.47
CA VAL A 148 5.59 7.70 6.40
C VAL A 148 5.93 6.23 6.58
N THR A 149 5.26 5.35 5.85
CA THR A 149 5.48 3.90 5.85
C THR A 149 6.90 3.59 5.35
N ASN A 150 7.51 2.54 5.82
CA ASN A 150 8.94 2.20 5.69
C ASN A 150 9.87 3.12 6.51
N GLY A 151 9.41 4.27 6.99
CA GLY A 151 10.13 5.16 7.90
C GLY A 151 11.63 5.27 7.61
N ASP A 152 12.43 5.07 8.65
CA ASP A 152 13.90 5.10 8.63
C ASP A 152 14.58 3.88 7.96
N GLU A 153 13.80 2.92 7.49
CA GLU A 153 14.31 1.80 6.67
C GLU A 153 14.41 2.15 5.16
N ALA A 154 13.80 3.28 4.73
CA ALA A 154 13.85 3.72 3.34
C ALA A 154 15.19 4.43 3.00
N ASP A 155 15.69 4.24 1.77
CA ASP A 155 16.88 4.91 1.26
C ASP A 155 16.55 6.30 0.68
N PHE A 156 15.31 6.49 0.20
CA PHE A 156 14.83 7.78 -0.30
C PHE A 156 13.32 7.94 -0.08
N VAL A 157 12.88 9.18 -0.06
CA VAL A 157 11.48 9.58 0.14
C VAL A 157 11.03 10.48 -0.99
N ILE A 158 9.86 10.22 -1.56
CA ILE A 158 9.17 11.20 -2.42
C ILE A 158 8.39 12.15 -1.52
N VAL A 159 8.80 13.40 -1.50
CA VAL A 159 8.16 14.47 -0.71
C VAL A 159 7.34 15.35 -1.65
N ILE A 160 6.04 15.49 -1.37
CA ILE A 160 5.19 16.48 -2.03
C ILE A 160 5.25 17.80 -1.24
N ALA A 161 5.38 18.92 -1.97
CA ALA A 161 5.39 20.28 -1.41
C ALA A 161 4.63 21.23 -2.35
N ASN A 162 4.17 22.38 -1.85
CA ASN A 162 3.72 23.46 -2.72
C ASN A 162 4.89 23.99 -3.54
N ALA A 163 4.66 24.24 -4.82
CA ALA A 163 5.67 24.78 -5.72
C ALA A 163 6.19 26.13 -5.26
N SER A 164 7.44 26.42 -5.56
CA SER A 164 8.06 27.70 -5.21
C SER A 164 7.47 28.87 -5.98
N SER A 165 7.12 28.64 -7.24
CA SER A 165 6.51 29.63 -8.12
C SER A 165 5.00 29.74 -7.86
N PRO A 166 4.46 30.93 -7.59
CA PRO A 166 3.04 31.13 -7.34
C PRO A 166 2.18 30.65 -8.51
N GLY A 167 1.12 29.87 -8.20
CA GLY A 167 0.14 29.41 -9.18
C GLY A 167 0.49 28.11 -9.89
N LEU A 168 1.69 27.55 -9.68
CA LEU A 168 2.08 26.26 -10.28
C LEU A 168 1.57 25.01 -9.52
N GLY A 169 0.97 25.18 -8.36
CA GLY A 169 0.40 24.07 -7.59
C GLY A 169 1.44 23.36 -6.72
N THR A 170 1.80 22.11 -7.03
CA THR A 170 2.68 21.28 -6.21
C THR A 170 3.83 20.68 -6.99
N ASP A 171 4.91 20.38 -6.27
CA ASP A 171 6.11 19.69 -6.75
C ASP A 171 6.33 18.39 -6.00
N MET A 172 7.04 17.46 -6.62
CA MET A 172 7.52 16.25 -5.96
C MET A 172 9.04 16.17 -6.03
N PHE A 173 9.67 15.94 -4.89
CA PHE A 173 11.12 15.84 -4.77
C PHE A 173 11.54 14.43 -4.32
N ILE A 174 12.61 13.91 -4.93
CA ILE A 174 13.31 12.72 -4.43
C ILE A 174 14.31 13.21 -3.39
N VAL A 175 14.12 12.84 -2.13
CA VAL A 175 15.02 13.22 -1.03
C VAL A 175 15.66 11.95 -0.47
N ASP A 176 17.00 11.86 -0.54
CA ASP A 176 17.73 10.75 0.09
C ASP A 176 17.59 10.87 1.62
N THR A 177 17.44 9.75 2.32
CA THR A 177 17.17 9.76 3.76
C THR A 177 18.36 10.16 4.62
N ASP A 178 19.57 10.18 4.06
CA ASP A 178 20.79 10.68 4.68
C ASP A 178 21.00 12.19 4.46
N ALA A 179 20.05 12.89 3.80
CA ALA A 179 20.14 14.34 3.55
C ALA A 179 20.22 15.12 4.88
N PRO A 180 21.17 16.09 5.00
CA PRO A 180 21.24 16.94 6.17
C PRO A 180 19.92 17.63 6.49
N GLY A 181 19.46 17.53 7.75
CA GLY A 181 18.20 18.12 8.21
C GLY A 181 16.98 17.21 8.04
N LEU A 182 17.12 16.05 7.39
CA LEU A 182 16.08 15.03 7.36
C LEU A 182 16.25 14.09 8.57
N ARG A 183 15.18 13.83 9.29
CA ARG A 183 15.15 12.79 10.34
C ARG A 183 13.77 12.15 10.44
N PHE A 184 13.79 10.89 10.74
CA PHE A 184 12.60 10.17 11.17
C PHE A 184 12.52 10.16 12.70
N ASP A 185 11.30 10.13 13.26
CA ASP A 185 11.10 10.11 14.69
C ASP A 185 9.76 9.48 15.06
N GLY A 186 9.73 8.86 16.24
CA GLY A 186 8.56 8.21 16.79
C GLY A 186 8.53 6.71 16.58
N VAL A 187 7.45 6.10 17.03
CA VAL A 187 7.16 4.68 16.92
C VAL A 187 5.77 4.52 16.33
N TRP A 188 5.60 3.58 15.42
CA TRP A 188 4.27 3.24 14.91
C TRP A 188 3.48 2.48 15.98
N ASP A 189 2.42 3.11 16.50
CA ASP A 189 1.51 2.55 17.51
C ASP A 189 0.07 2.43 17.00
N GLY A 190 -0.10 2.02 15.74
CA GLY A 190 -1.41 1.75 15.14
C GLY A 190 -2.04 0.47 15.69
N ILE A 191 -3.37 0.36 15.61
CA ILE A 191 -4.10 -0.85 16.04
C ILE A 191 -3.82 -2.04 15.14
N GLY A 192 -3.49 -1.82 13.86
CA GLY A 192 -3.15 -2.82 12.86
C GLY A 192 -1.97 -2.37 12.01
N LEU A 193 -1.55 -3.24 11.07
CA LEU A 193 -0.36 -3.05 10.25
C LEU A 193 0.86 -2.73 11.12
N SER A 194 0.99 -3.46 12.24
CA SER A 194 1.88 -3.12 13.36
C SER A 194 3.35 -3.01 12.95
N GLY A 195 3.76 -3.71 11.89
CA GLY A 195 5.15 -3.72 11.41
C GLY A 195 5.43 -2.79 10.23
N ASN A 196 4.50 -1.92 9.82
CA ASN A 196 4.71 -1.11 8.61
C ASN A 196 5.61 0.14 8.83
N ASN A 197 6.01 0.42 10.06
CA ASN A 197 6.90 1.52 10.42
C ASN A 197 6.45 2.88 9.86
N SER A 198 5.16 3.22 10.07
CA SER A 198 4.58 4.48 9.59
C SER A 198 4.83 5.63 10.58
N ILE A 199 6.07 6.10 10.64
CA ILE A 199 6.54 7.12 11.57
C ILE A 199 6.55 8.52 10.97
N ALA A 200 6.85 9.53 11.80
CA ALA A 200 6.94 10.91 11.34
C ALA A 200 8.28 11.19 10.65
N LEU A 201 8.24 12.01 9.61
CA LEU A 201 9.41 12.59 8.94
C LEU A 201 9.47 14.09 9.24
N PHE A 202 10.63 14.56 9.68
CA PHE A 202 10.92 15.97 9.91
C PHE A 202 11.92 16.46 8.86
N LEU A 203 11.65 17.62 8.31
CA LEU A 203 12.50 18.32 7.35
C LEU A 203 12.89 19.66 7.98
N GLU A 204 14.15 19.83 8.34
CA GLU A 204 14.70 21.03 8.98
C GLU A 204 15.74 21.65 8.03
N ARG A 205 15.28 22.57 7.17
CA ARG A 205 16.08 23.20 6.10
C ARG A 205 16.74 22.18 5.18
N VAL A 206 16.02 21.13 4.79
CA VAL A 206 16.54 20.12 3.85
C VAL A 206 16.71 20.76 2.47
N LYS A 207 17.94 20.80 1.99
CA LYS A 207 18.27 21.35 0.66
C LYS A 207 18.14 20.26 -0.40
N VAL A 208 17.36 20.55 -1.44
CA VAL A 208 17.19 19.71 -2.61
C VAL A 208 17.55 20.49 -3.88
N SER A 209 18.31 19.87 -4.75
CA SER A 209 18.69 20.45 -6.03
C SER A 209 17.57 20.34 -7.05
N ALA A 210 17.63 21.13 -8.13
CA ALA A 210 16.71 20.97 -9.26
C ALA A 210 16.76 19.55 -9.87
N GLY A 211 17.90 18.86 -9.79
CA GLY A 211 18.04 17.47 -10.23
C GLY A 211 17.30 16.43 -9.37
N GLN A 212 16.74 16.84 -8.22
CA GLN A 212 15.91 16.00 -7.36
C GLN A 212 14.41 16.26 -7.55
N LEU A 213 14.03 17.27 -8.35
CA LEU A 213 12.63 17.48 -8.77
C LEU A 213 12.21 16.39 -9.75
N VAL A 214 11.05 15.80 -9.57
CA VAL A 214 10.48 14.80 -10.47
C VAL A 214 9.63 15.51 -11.54
N GLY A 215 10.08 15.46 -12.78
CA GLY A 215 9.46 16.21 -13.88
C GLY A 215 9.81 17.70 -13.86
N ALA A 216 8.87 18.53 -14.24
CA ALA A 216 8.99 19.99 -14.20
C ALA A 216 8.31 20.57 -12.95
N GLU A 217 8.64 21.82 -12.60
CA GLU A 217 7.94 22.56 -11.54
C GLU A 217 6.44 22.66 -11.88
N GLY A 218 5.58 22.33 -10.91
CA GLY A 218 4.13 22.27 -11.07
C GLY A 218 3.57 20.91 -11.54
N ASP A 219 4.40 19.93 -11.87
CA ASP A 219 3.95 18.59 -12.30
C ASP A 219 3.32 17.76 -11.15
N GLY A 220 3.48 18.18 -9.91
CA GLY A 220 3.10 17.39 -8.74
C GLY A 220 1.65 16.96 -8.71
N MET A 221 0.68 17.84 -9.01
CA MET A 221 -0.74 17.48 -9.07
C MET A 221 -1.04 16.45 -10.16
N GLY A 222 -0.39 16.56 -11.32
CA GLY A 222 -0.45 15.57 -12.39
C GLY A 222 0.04 14.21 -11.91
N LEU A 223 1.20 14.16 -11.24
CA LEU A 223 1.77 12.95 -10.66
C LEU A 223 0.87 12.35 -9.57
N VAL A 224 0.24 13.20 -8.73
CA VAL A 224 -0.72 12.73 -7.71
C VAL A 224 -1.86 11.94 -8.36
N PHE A 225 -2.57 12.54 -9.31
CA PHE A 225 -3.80 11.96 -9.82
C PHE A 225 -3.58 10.92 -10.93
N GLN A 226 -2.52 11.06 -11.73
CA GLN A 226 -2.27 10.14 -12.85
C GLN A 226 -1.38 8.96 -12.47
N VAL A 227 -0.55 9.08 -11.42
CA VAL A 227 0.42 8.04 -11.03
C VAL A 227 0.14 7.53 -9.61
N VAL A 228 0.22 8.40 -8.60
CA VAL A 228 0.14 7.98 -7.20
C VAL A 228 -1.23 7.43 -6.85
N ALA A 229 -2.30 8.15 -7.17
CA ALA A 229 -3.66 7.76 -6.79
C ALA A 229 -4.06 6.40 -7.38
N PRO A 230 -3.95 6.11 -8.68
CA PRO A 230 -4.29 4.80 -9.21
C PRO A 230 -3.39 3.68 -8.65
N THR A 231 -2.08 3.92 -8.48
CA THR A 231 -1.13 2.95 -7.92
C THR A 231 -1.48 2.62 -6.47
N PHE A 232 -1.67 3.64 -5.64
CA PHE A 232 -2.00 3.48 -4.23
C PHE A 232 -3.38 2.84 -4.02
N ILE A 233 -4.41 3.34 -4.72
CA ILE A 233 -5.79 2.86 -4.57
C ILE A 233 -5.90 1.39 -4.95
N LEU A 234 -5.35 0.98 -6.09
CA LEU A 234 -5.37 -0.42 -6.54
C LEU A 234 -4.48 -1.30 -5.63
N GLY A 235 -3.33 -0.81 -5.21
CA GLY A 235 -2.46 -1.53 -4.30
C GLY A 235 -3.11 -1.78 -2.93
N VAL A 236 -3.76 -0.76 -2.33
CA VAL A 236 -4.53 -0.90 -1.08
C VAL A 236 -5.73 -1.83 -1.26
N ALA A 237 -6.40 -1.77 -2.42
CA ALA A 237 -7.47 -2.71 -2.74
C ALA A 237 -6.97 -4.15 -2.76
N GLY A 238 -5.80 -4.40 -3.38
CA GLY A 238 -5.12 -5.70 -3.33
C GLY A 238 -4.77 -6.14 -1.91
N VAL A 239 -4.19 -5.23 -1.10
CA VAL A 239 -3.88 -5.51 0.32
C VAL A 239 -5.14 -5.96 1.07
N ASN A 240 -6.25 -5.26 0.93
CA ASN A 240 -7.49 -5.61 1.62
C ASN A 240 -8.11 -6.93 1.11
N ALA A 241 -8.07 -7.18 -0.19
CA ALA A 241 -8.51 -8.47 -0.76
C ALA A 241 -7.67 -9.63 -0.19
N GLY A 242 -6.34 -9.43 -0.07
CA GLY A 242 -5.44 -10.41 0.54
C GLY A 242 -5.72 -10.64 2.03
N ILE A 243 -5.94 -9.59 2.81
CA ILE A 243 -6.32 -9.70 4.24
C ILE A 243 -7.63 -10.50 4.38
N ALA A 244 -8.64 -10.22 3.55
CA ALA A 244 -9.90 -10.98 3.52
C ALA A 244 -9.64 -12.46 3.21
N ARG A 245 -8.82 -12.76 2.20
CA ARG A 245 -8.44 -14.13 1.81
C ARG A 245 -7.74 -14.87 2.95
N GLY A 246 -6.72 -14.25 3.58
CA GLY A 246 -5.99 -14.87 4.69
C GLY A 246 -6.90 -15.16 5.90
N ALA A 247 -7.83 -14.27 6.21
CA ALA A 247 -8.84 -14.48 7.25
C ALA A 247 -9.79 -15.63 6.91
N TYR A 248 -10.28 -15.68 5.67
CA TYR A 248 -11.14 -16.77 5.18
C TYR A 248 -10.45 -18.13 5.24
N GLU A 249 -9.23 -18.24 4.71
CA GLU A 249 -8.46 -19.48 4.71
C GLU A 249 -8.16 -19.98 6.12
N THR A 250 -7.90 -19.03 7.04
CA THR A 250 -7.72 -19.36 8.47
C THR A 250 -8.99 -19.92 9.09
N ALA A 251 -10.14 -19.27 8.87
CA ALA A 251 -11.43 -19.71 9.40
C ALA A 251 -11.87 -21.04 8.78
N LEU A 252 -11.66 -21.22 7.46
CA LEU A 252 -11.97 -22.46 6.76
C LEU A 252 -11.15 -23.62 7.34
N ARG A 253 -9.83 -23.47 7.48
CA ARG A 253 -8.95 -24.48 8.06
C ARG A 253 -9.34 -24.82 9.49
N HIS A 254 -9.66 -23.82 10.29
CA HIS A 254 -10.15 -24.00 11.67
C HIS A 254 -11.46 -24.81 11.66
N ALA A 255 -12.43 -24.45 10.85
CA ALA A 255 -13.70 -25.17 10.76
C ALA A 255 -13.54 -26.63 10.33
N GLN A 256 -12.63 -26.93 9.41
CA GLN A 256 -12.33 -28.27 8.92
C GLN A 256 -11.64 -29.17 9.95
N THR A 257 -10.83 -28.58 10.85
CA THR A 257 -10.01 -29.34 11.80
C THR A 257 -10.62 -29.44 13.19
N ARG A 258 -11.43 -28.46 13.60
CA ARG A 258 -12.06 -28.40 14.93
C ARG A 258 -13.17 -29.43 15.08
N LYS A 259 -13.09 -30.25 16.15
CA LYS A 259 -14.14 -31.20 16.54
C LYS A 259 -14.65 -30.94 17.94
N TYR A 260 -15.91 -31.24 18.19
CA TYR A 260 -16.53 -31.25 19.50
C TYR A 260 -16.25 -32.55 20.25
N ALA A 261 -16.56 -32.60 21.55
CA ALA A 261 -16.38 -33.80 22.38
C ALA A 261 -17.22 -35.01 21.92
N ASP A 262 -18.35 -34.74 21.24
CA ASP A 262 -19.23 -35.76 20.66
C ASP A 262 -18.76 -36.25 19.26
N GLY A 263 -17.60 -35.74 18.76
CA GLY A 263 -17.00 -36.12 17.50
C GLY A 263 -17.47 -35.31 16.29
N ARG A 264 -18.53 -34.49 16.42
CA ARG A 264 -18.98 -33.63 15.31
C ARG A 264 -17.93 -32.60 14.94
N GLY A 265 -17.74 -32.38 13.64
CA GLY A 265 -16.91 -31.33 13.11
C GLY A 265 -17.57 -29.96 13.17
N LEU A 266 -16.78 -28.89 13.39
CA LEU A 266 -17.31 -27.52 13.36
C LEU A 266 -17.93 -27.19 11.97
N ALA A 267 -17.32 -27.65 10.89
CA ALA A 267 -17.82 -27.47 9.52
C ALA A 267 -19.17 -28.14 9.23
N GLU A 268 -19.61 -29.07 10.08
CA GLU A 268 -20.90 -29.75 9.93
C GLU A 268 -22.09 -28.91 10.43
N LEU A 269 -21.82 -27.81 11.16
CA LEU A 269 -22.86 -26.93 11.65
C LEU A 269 -23.36 -25.99 10.55
N GLN A 270 -24.67 -25.96 10.32
CA GLN A 270 -25.30 -25.14 9.29
C GLN A 270 -24.93 -23.65 9.39
N ALA A 271 -24.91 -23.08 10.60
CA ALA A 271 -24.53 -21.69 10.81
C ALA A 271 -23.09 -21.40 10.34
N ILE A 272 -22.15 -22.34 10.57
CA ILE A 272 -20.77 -22.22 10.11
C ILE A 272 -20.71 -22.30 8.58
N GLN A 273 -21.50 -23.17 7.95
CA GLN A 273 -21.59 -23.26 6.49
C GLN A 273 -22.09 -21.97 5.86
N PHE A 274 -23.09 -21.28 6.48
CA PHE A 274 -23.54 -19.98 6.04
C PHE A 274 -22.44 -18.92 6.15
N TYR A 275 -21.71 -18.88 7.28
CA TYR A 275 -20.57 -17.98 7.46
C TYR A 275 -19.46 -18.23 6.43
N LEU A 276 -19.11 -19.48 6.17
CA LEU A 276 -18.11 -19.81 5.16
C LEU A 276 -18.53 -19.41 3.74
N SER A 277 -19.83 -19.58 3.41
CA SER A 277 -20.42 -19.12 2.14
C SER A 277 -20.32 -17.59 2.01
N ASP A 278 -20.70 -16.84 3.06
CA ASP A 278 -20.63 -15.37 3.10
C ASP A 278 -19.18 -14.87 2.94
N MET A 279 -18.23 -15.52 3.62
CA MET A 279 -16.81 -15.20 3.52
C MET A 279 -16.27 -15.48 2.12
N PHE A 280 -16.58 -16.63 1.53
CA PHE A 280 -16.20 -16.99 0.17
C PHE A 280 -16.71 -15.94 -0.83
N GLY A 281 -17.99 -15.61 -0.80
CA GLY A 281 -18.59 -14.58 -1.65
C GLY A 281 -17.93 -13.20 -1.46
N GLY A 282 -17.60 -12.83 -0.21
CA GLY A 282 -16.90 -11.59 0.11
C GLY A 282 -15.49 -11.53 -0.48
N VAL A 283 -14.71 -12.60 -0.33
CA VAL A 283 -13.34 -12.69 -0.88
C VAL A 283 -13.36 -12.67 -2.40
N GLU A 284 -14.18 -13.51 -3.03
CA GLU A 284 -14.25 -13.57 -4.50
C GLU A 284 -14.74 -12.24 -5.10
N SER A 285 -15.75 -11.61 -4.51
CA SER A 285 -16.22 -10.30 -5.00
C SER A 285 -15.15 -9.21 -4.90
N ALA A 286 -14.36 -9.18 -3.81
CA ALA A 286 -13.26 -8.25 -3.66
C ALA A 286 -12.18 -8.48 -4.71
N SER A 287 -11.65 -9.70 -4.82
CA SER A 287 -10.55 -10.03 -5.75
C SER A 287 -10.95 -9.84 -7.21
N LEU A 288 -12.15 -10.26 -7.60
CA LEU A 288 -12.65 -10.09 -8.97
C LEU A 288 -12.84 -8.61 -9.31
N PHE A 289 -13.34 -7.80 -8.37
CA PHE A 289 -13.52 -6.37 -8.62
C PHE A 289 -12.17 -5.65 -8.75
N VAL A 290 -11.20 -5.96 -7.87
CA VAL A 290 -9.84 -5.41 -7.92
C VAL A 290 -9.17 -5.79 -9.25
N SER A 291 -9.21 -7.06 -9.63
CA SER A 291 -8.64 -7.55 -10.89
C SER A 291 -9.26 -6.87 -12.12
N ASN A 292 -10.60 -6.72 -12.15
CA ASN A 292 -11.29 -6.02 -13.23
C ASN A 292 -10.90 -4.52 -13.30
N ALA A 293 -10.88 -3.84 -12.15
CA ALA A 293 -10.47 -2.43 -12.08
C ALA A 293 -9.04 -2.21 -12.57
N ALA A 294 -8.12 -3.08 -12.14
CA ALA A 294 -6.73 -3.06 -12.57
C ALA A 294 -6.58 -3.33 -14.07
N ALA A 295 -7.32 -4.31 -14.62
CA ALA A 295 -7.31 -4.59 -16.05
C ALA A 295 -7.85 -3.39 -16.88
N LYS A 296 -8.90 -2.72 -16.42
CA LYS A 296 -9.41 -1.49 -17.05
C LYS A 296 -8.37 -0.37 -17.02
N ALA A 297 -7.70 -0.17 -15.88
CA ALA A 297 -6.65 0.84 -15.75
C ALA A 297 -5.48 0.58 -16.73
N VAL A 298 -5.05 -0.67 -16.86
CA VAL A 298 -3.97 -1.07 -17.79
C VAL A 298 -4.37 -0.84 -19.26
N ARG A 299 -5.63 -1.10 -19.61
CA ARG A 299 -6.12 -0.83 -20.98
C ARG A 299 -6.38 0.65 -21.29
N GLY A 300 -6.47 1.51 -20.25
CA GLY A 300 -6.85 2.91 -20.39
C GLY A 300 -8.34 3.10 -20.74
N ASP A 301 -9.21 2.22 -20.21
CA ASP A 301 -10.66 2.32 -20.44
C ASP A 301 -11.19 3.66 -19.90
N ALA A 302 -12.16 4.29 -20.58
CA ALA A 302 -12.67 5.62 -20.21
C ALA A 302 -13.28 5.68 -18.80
N ASP A 303 -13.79 4.57 -18.28
CA ASP A 303 -14.36 4.44 -16.94
C ASP A 303 -13.39 3.84 -15.91
N ALA A 304 -12.11 3.68 -16.27
CA ALA A 304 -11.11 3.00 -15.43
C ALA A 304 -11.00 3.63 -14.05
N ILE A 305 -10.92 4.97 -13.96
CA ILE A 305 -10.74 5.66 -12.66
C ILE A 305 -11.92 5.42 -11.71
N LEU A 306 -13.14 5.33 -12.24
CA LEU A 306 -14.32 5.02 -11.45
C LEU A 306 -14.22 3.62 -10.85
N HIS A 307 -13.78 2.62 -11.63
CA HIS A 307 -13.56 1.27 -11.14
C HIS A 307 -12.38 1.17 -10.17
N VAL A 308 -11.31 1.93 -10.40
CA VAL A 308 -10.16 2.03 -9.48
C VAL A 308 -10.61 2.55 -8.11
N MET A 309 -11.36 3.64 -8.05
CA MET A 309 -11.89 4.18 -6.80
C MET A 309 -12.80 3.16 -6.10
N GLN A 310 -13.74 2.56 -6.83
CA GLN A 310 -14.69 1.60 -6.27
C GLN A 310 -14.00 0.31 -5.80
N SER A 311 -12.88 -0.10 -6.42
CA SER A 311 -12.15 -1.30 -6.00
C SER A 311 -11.64 -1.21 -4.56
N LYS A 312 -11.12 -0.05 -4.16
CA LYS A 312 -10.67 0.16 -2.77
C LYS A 312 -11.85 0.17 -1.79
N VAL A 313 -12.95 0.83 -2.14
CA VAL A 313 -14.18 0.81 -1.31
C VAL A 313 -14.65 -0.62 -1.11
N GLN A 314 -14.84 -1.36 -2.21
CA GLN A 314 -15.33 -2.74 -2.18
C GLN A 314 -14.41 -3.66 -1.38
N ALA A 315 -13.10 -3.64 -1.68
CA ALA A 315 -12.14 -4.51 -1.00
C ALA A 315 -12.02 -4.19 0.50
N SER A 316 -12.02 -2.90 0.89
CA SER A 316 -11.96 -2.50 2.29
C SER A 316 -13.19 -2.92 3.08
N GLU A 317 -14.39 -2.73 2.54
CA GLU A 317 -15.63 -3.14 3.19
C GLU A 317 -15.73 -4.67 3.32
N GLN A 318 -15.34 -5.42 2.27
CA GLN A 318 -15.32 -6.87 2.35
C GLN A 318 -14.26 -7.39 3.30
N ALA A 319 -13.07 -6.77 3.37
CA ALA A 319 -12.06 -7.15 4.35
C ALA A 319 -12.57 -7.02 5.79
N ILE A 320 -13.20 -5.90 6.11
CA ILE A 320 -13.81 -5.67 7.43
C ILE A 320 -14.91 -6.71 7.71
N ARG A 321 -15.80 -6.98 6.75
CA ARG A 321 -16.89 -7.95 6.91
C ARG A 321 -16.35 -9.38 7.10
N VAL A 322 -15.44 -9.82 6.22
CA VAL A 322 -14.90 -11.17 6.23
C VAL A 322 -14.09 -11.44 7.50
N THR A 323 -13.26 -10.49 7.95
CA THR A 323 -12.47 -10.65 9.18
C THR A 323 -13.34 -10.72 10.44
N ASN A 324 -14.44 -9.98 10.49
CA ASN A 324 -15.43 -10.11 11.58
C ASN A 324 -16.09 -11.50 11.59
N ILE A 325 -16.47 -12.02 10.41
CA ILE A 325 -17.06 -13.36 10.31
C ILE A 325 -16.00 -14.43 10.68
N ALA A 326 -14.73 -14.26 10.26
CA ALA A 326 -13.65 -15.15 10.64
C ALA A 326 -13.47 -15.24 12.16
N MET A 327 -13.54 -14.10 12.86
CA MET A 327 -13.53 -14.05 14.32
C MET A 327 -14.68 -14.87 14.92
N GLN A 328 -15.89 -14.74 14.37
CA GLN A 328 -17.07 -15.48 14.82
C GLN A 328 -16.92 -16.99 14.59
N VAL A 329 -16.42 -17.40 13.42
CA VAL A 329 -16.19 -18.82 13.09
C VAL A 329 -15.12 -19.45 13.99
N CYS A 330 -14.03 -18.73 14.25
CA CYS A 330 -12.91 -19.22 15.06
C CYS A 330 -13.19 -19.13 16.58
N GLY A 331 -14.21 -18.39 17.01
CA GLY A 331 -14.65 -18.30 18.40
C GLY A 331 -13.52 -17.92 19.38
N GLY A 332 -13.47 -18.55 20.54
CA GLY A 332 -12.48 -18.25 21.57
C GLY A 332 -11.02 -18.36 21.10
N GLN A 333 -10.71 -19.30 20.21
CA GLN A 333 -9.34 -19.41 19.64
C GLN A 333 -9.02 -18.23 18.73
N GLY A 334 -10.00 -17.75 17.94
CA GLY A 334 -9.85 -16.57 17.10
C GLY A 334 -9.69 -15.28 17.90
N TYR A 335 -10.28 -15.21 19.10
CA TYR A 335 -10.19 -14.06 20.00
C TYR A 335 -8.85 -13.98 20.75
N THR A 336 -8.06 -15.05 20.72
CA THR A 336 -6.71 -15.09 21.27
C THR A 336 -5.67 -14.98 20.15
N LYS A 337 -4.38 -14.93 20.50
CA LYS A 337 -3.27 -14.97 19.55
C LYS A 337 -2.92 -16.37 19.03
N ALA A 338 -3.72 -17.39 19.35
CA ALA A 338 -3.53 -18.76 18.86
C ALA A 338 -3.78 -18.88 17.35
N LEU A 339 -4.65 -18.03 16.81
CA LEU A 339 -4.90 -17.90 15.37
C LEU A 339 -4.66 -16.44 14.94
N PRO A 340 -4.28 -16.20 13.66
CA PRO A 340 -4.00 -14.84 13.17
C PRO A 340 -5.27 -14.00 12.92
N THR A 341 -6.43 -14.45 13.35
CA THR A 341 -7.75 -13.83 13.09
C THR A 341 -7.82 -12.40 13.63
N GLU A 342 -7.30 -12.18 14.86
CA GLU A 342 -7.32 -10.86 15.49
C GLU A 342 -6.39 -9.86 14.77
N ARG A 343 -5.28 -10.35 14.21
CA ARG A 343 -4.37 -9.54 13.38
C ARG A 343 -5.08 -9.11 12.10
N TYR A 344 -5.70 -10.03 11.36
CA TYR A 344 -6.45 -9.69 10.16
C TYR A 344 -7.59 -8.71 10.45
N LEU A 345 -8.29 -8.87 11.59
CA LEU A 345 -9.36 -7.96 12.00
C LEU A 345 -8.84 -6.53 12.21
N ARG A 346 -7.69 -6.37 12.86
CA ARG A 346 -7.05 -5.06 13.08
C ARG A 346 -6.53 -4.46 11.78
N ASP A 347 -5.84 -5.25 10.97
CA ASP A 347 -5.25 -4.82 9.71
C ASP A 347 -6.31 -4.38 8.70
N ALA A 348 -7.43 -5.10 8.60
CA ALA A 348 -8.53 -4.79 7.68
C ALA A 348 -9.09 -3.38 7.86
N ARG A 349 -9.04 -2.84 9.07
CA ARG A 349 -9.60 -1.51 9.37
C ARG A 349 -8.81 -0.38 8.69
N ALA A 350 -7.52 -0.57 8.46
CA ALA A 350 -6.64 0.44 7.88
C ALA A 350 -7.10 0.89 6.49
N GLY A 351 -7.53 -0.02 5.63
CA GLY A 351 -7.95 0.29 4.26
C GLY A 351 -9.08 1.31 4.15
N ALA A 352 -10.00 1.30 5.09
CA ALA A 352 -11.13 2.24 5.09
C ALA A 352 -10.72 3.66 5.53
N VAL A 353 -9.75 3.77 6.44
CA VAL A 353 -9.37 5.07 7.04
C VAL A 353 -8.17 5.74 6.35
N MET A 354 -7.35 5.00 5.62
CA MET A 354 -6.25 5.57 4.83
C MET A 354 -6.78 6.47 3.71
N ALA A 355 -6.24 7.68 3.60
CA ALA A 355 -6.63 8.64 2.57
C ALA A 355 -6.21 8.18 1.14
N PRO A 356 -7.08 8.36 0.13
CA PRO A 356 -8.47 8.81 0.25
C PRO A 356 -9.32 7.77 0.99
N THR A 357 -10.09 8.20 2.01
CA THR A 357 -10.94 7.29 2.81
C THR A 357 -12.07 6.69 1.97
N THR A 358 -12.71 5.63 2.45
CA THR A 358 -13.87 5.05 1.75
C THR A 358 -14.97 6.07 1.55
N GLU A 359 -15.19 6.98 2.49
CA GLU A 359 -16.22 8.02 2.43
C GLU A 359 -15.90 9.05 1.35
N VAL A 360 -14.65 9.52 1.28
CA VAL A 360 -14.19 10.44 0.21
C VAL A 360 -14.31 9.77 -1.15
N LEU A 361 -13.92 8.52 -1.27
CA LEU A 361 -14.05 7.79 -2.53
C LEU A 361 -15.52 7.60 -2.93
N LYS A 362 -16.41 7.27 -1.99
CA LYS A 362 -17.86 7.17 -2.25
C LYS A 362 -18.45 8.50 -2.73
N GLU A 363 -18.02 9.62 -2.14
CA GLU A 363 -18.42 10.95 -2.60
C GLU A 363 -17.97 11.18 -4.04
N TRP A 364 -16.69 10.93 -4.34
CA TRP A 364 -16.14 11.14 -5.70
C TRP A 364 -16.80 10.22 -6.72
N ILE A 365 -17.04 8.95 -6.37
CA ILE A 365 -17.77 7.99 -7.21
C ILE A 365 -19.20 8.49 -7.46
N GLY A 366 -19.90 8.88 -6.39
CA GLY A 366 -21.27 9.39 -6.51
C GLY A 366 -21.38 10.62 -7.40
N LYS A 367 -20.48 11.60 -7.23
CA LYS A 367 -20.36 12.77 -8.10
C LYS A 367 -20.10 12.37 -9.55
N SER A 368 -19.14 11.47 -9.79
CA SER A 368 -18.79 11.00 -11.14
C SER A 368 -19.98 10.33 -11.84
N VAL A 369 -20.69 9.43 -11.14
CA VAL A 369 -21.87 8.72 -11.68
C VAL A 369 -23.03 9.69 -11.95
N ALA A 370 -23.19 10.71 -11.12
CA ALA A 370 -24.25 11.72 -11.28
C ALA A 370 -23.88 12.84 -12.26
N GLY A 371 -22.67 12.87 -12.83
CA GLY A 371 -22.20 13.92 -13.71
C GLY A 371 -21.97 15.28 -13.02
N VAL A 372 -21.70 15.25 -11.70
CA VAL A 372 -21.39 16.44 -10.89
C VAL A 372 -19.87 16.62 -10.80
N PRO A 373 -19.31 17.85 -10.88
CA PRO A 373 -17.87 18.09 -10.73
C PRO A 373 -17.32 17.54 -9.41
N LEU A 374 -16.10 17.00 -9.43
CA LEU A 374 -15.44 16.46 -8.23
C LEU A 374 -15.04 17.57 -7.25
N PHE A 375 -14.60 18.71 -7.76
CA PHE A 375 -14.11 19.87 -7.02
C PHE A 375 -14.84 21.15 -7.42
#